data_aef5a112c0e6295184a305d5437f2ea7
#
_entry.id   aef5a112c0e6295184a305d5437f2ea7
#
_cell.length_a   1.000
_cell.length_b   1.000
_cell.length_c   1.000
_cell.angle_alpha   90.00
_cell.angle_beta   90.00
_cell.angle_gamma   90.00
#
_symmetry.space_group_name_H-M   'P 1'
#
loop_
_entity.id
_entity.type
_entity.pdbx_description
1 polymer ?
#
loop_
_entity_poly.entity_id
_entity_poly.type
_entity_poly.pdbx_seq_one_letter_code
_entity_poly.pdbx_strand_id
1 'polypeptide(L)'
;TWLEIGTNQISDINAVKDLTKLKMLNVGSNQISDISVLNNLSQLNSLFLNNNQLGNEDMEVIGGLTNLTTLFLSQNHITDIRPLASLSKMDSADFANQVIKKPARNFSKTLSVPNNITSIDGTLVTPKTISNNGTYDAPNVNWSSPSYLPEVRYTFKQDVAVGSTTSSYTGIIIQPLNEPVDYNVTFNIDGNTSEVKTVTEEDLIPEPANPTKQGYTFDGWYDAETGGTKWDFTTGQMPANDLMLYAHFSVNSYQVNFDIDGAVMNEAVVYDTLL
;
A
#
# COMPACT_ATOMS: atom_id res chain seq x y z
N THR A 1 8.55 -41.38 -20.16
CA THR A 1 7.09 -41.19 -20.09
C THR A 1 6.78 -39.72 -20.09
N TRP A 2 5.64 -39.33 -20.64
CA TRP A 2 5.16 -37.98 -20.72
C TRP A 2 3.67 -37.92 -20.39
N LEU A 3 3.24 -36.77 -19.83
CA LEU A 3 1.85 -36.46 -19.49
C LEU A 3 1.51 -35.05 -19.95
N GLU A 4 0.45 -34.93 -20.77
CA GLU A 4 -0.06 -33.66 -21.27
C GLU A 4 -1.52 -33.50 -20.84
N ILE A 5 -1.79 -32.59 -19.93
CA ILE A 5 -3.11 -32.24 -19.39
C ILE A 5 -3.25 -30.71 -19.29
N GLY A 6 -2.53 -29.99 -20.14
CA GLY A 6 -2.67 -28.54 -20.28
C GLY A 6 -4.03 -28.11 -20.80
N THR A 7 -4.35 -26.82 -20.64
CA THR A 7 -5.59 -26.19 -21.13
C THR A 7 -6.84 -26.86 -20.56
N ASN A 8 -6.93 -26.94 -19.23
CA ASN A 8 -8.03 -27.49 -18.47
C ASN A 8 -8.37 -26.55 -17.29
N GLN A 9 -9.11 -27.06 -16.32
CA GLN A 9 -9.49 -26.36 -15.09
C GLN A 9 -8.94 -27.09 -13.85
N ILE A 10 -7.74 -27.69 -13.97
CA ILE A 10 -7.11 -28.47 -12.93
C ILE A 10 -6.52 -27.53 -11.89
N SER A 11 -6.90 -27.71 -10.62
CA SER A 11 -6.31 -27.01 -9.47
C SER A 11 -5.45 -27.91 -8.57
N ASP A 12 -5.65 -29.24 -8.64
CA ASP A 12 -4.94 -30.24 -7.85
C ASP A 12 -4.27 -31.27 -8.76
N ILE A 13 -2.97 -31.45 -8.60
CA ILE A 13 -2.16 -32.42 -9.33
C ILE A 13 -1.58 -33.53 -8.44
N ASN A 14 -2.15 -33.77 -7.25
CA ASN A 14 -1.69 -34.81 -6.34
C ASN A 14 -1.69 -36.21 -6.98
N ALA A 15 -2.52 -36.45 -7.99
CA ALA A 15 -2.57 -37.68 -8.75
C ALA A 15 -1.24 -38.04 -9.46
N VAL A 16 -0.34 -37.07 -9.68
CA VAL A 16 0.96 -37.34 -10.35
C VAL A 16 2.07 -37.77 -9.38
N LYS A 17 1.85 -37.73 -8.07
CA LYS A 17 2.87 -37.93 -7.02
C LYS A 17 3.71 -39.22 -7.15
N ASP A 18 3.09 -40.30 -7.67
CA ASP A 18 3.71 -41.62 -7.79
C ASP A 18 4.29 -41.86 -9.21
N LEU A 19 4.19 -40.89 -10.11
CA LEU A 19 4.68 -41.01 -11.48
C LEU A 19 6.18 -40.72 -11.57
N THR A 20 6.99 -41.33 -10.71
CA THR A 20 8.43 -41.10 -10.51
C THR A 20 9.29 -41.27 -11.77
N LYS A 21 8.76 -41.96 -12.81
CA LYS A 21 9.43 -42.15 -14.12
C LYS A 21 9.02 -41.11 -15.16
N LEU A 22 8.26 -40.09 -14.75
CA LEU A 22 7.83 -39.02 -15.66
C LEU A 22 9.03 -38.16 -16.07
N LYS A 23 9.17 -37.93 -17.36
CA LYS A 23 10.22 -37.09 -17.93
C LYS A 23 9.69 -35.75 -18.42
N MET A 24 8.44 -35.71 -18.90
CA MET A 24 7.79 -34.47 -19.32
C MET A 24 6.40 -34.37 -18.68
N LEU A 25 6.12 -33.21 -18.13
CA LEU A 25 4.82 -32.83 -17.60
C LEU A 25 4.38 -31.50 -18.19
N ASN A 26 3.24 -31.51 -18.90
CA ASN A 26 2.57 -30.31 -19.34
C ASN A 26 1.24 -30.14 -18.62
N VAL A 27 1.17 -29.18 -17.72
CA VAL A 27 -0.02 -28.73 -17.00
C VAL A 27 -0.26 -27.23 -17.20
N GLY A 28 0.29 -26.67 -18.25
CA GLY A 28 0.09 -25.24 -18.60
C GLY A 28 -1.39 -24.92 -18.85
N SER A 29 -1.77 -23.67 -18.61
CA SER A 29 -3.14 -23.17 -18.75
C SER A 29 -4.15 -23.97 -17.92
N ASN A 30 -3.95 -23.93 -16.60
CA ASN A 30 -4.81 -24.53 -15.57
C ASN A 30 -4.98 -23.54 -14.38
N GLN A 31 -5.36 -24.02 -13.22
CA GLN A 31 -5.60 -23.23 -11.99
C GLN A 31 -4.73 -23.70 -10.83
N ILE A 32 -3.52 -24.19 -11.12
CA ILE A 32 -2.63 -24.83 -10.15
C ILE A 32 -1.92 -23.74 -9.33
N SER A 33 -1.97 -23.87 -8.00
CA SER A 33 -1.30 -22.99 -7.03
C SER A 33 -0.38 -23.72 -6.06
N ASP A 34 -0.24 -25.06 -6.17
CA ASP A 34 0.64 -25.89 -5.35
C ASP A 34 1.22 -27.02 -6.21
N ILE A 35 2.53 -27.06 -6.28
CA ILE A 35 3.29 -28.09 -7.00
C ILE A 35 4.21 -28.89 -6.08
N SER A 36 4.00 -28.85 -4.78
CA SER A 36 4.81 -29.58 -3.78
C SER A 36 4.95 -31.09 -4.09
N VAL A 37 3.92 -31.66 -4.70
CA VAL A 37 3.89 -33.05 -5.17
C VAL A 37 5.02 -33.38 -6.17
N LEU A 38 5.55 -32.40 -6.90
CA LEU A 38 6.62 -32.58 -7.90
C LEU A 38 7.98 -32.86 -7.28
N ASN A 39 8.17 -32.62 -5.96
CA ASN A 39 9.44 -32.92 -5.27
C ASN A 39 9.96 -34.34 -5.51
N ASN A 40 9.06 -35.29 -5.71
CA ASN A 40 9.42 -36.73 -5.92
C ASN A 40 9.72 -37.05 -7.41
N LEU A 41 9.46 -36.13 -8.33
CA LEU A 41 9.57 -36.39 -9.77
C LEU A 41 10.95 -36.03 -10.33
N SER A 42 12.01 -36.53 -9.71
CA SER A 42 13.41 -36.21 -10.01
C SER A 42 13.86 -36.57 -11.44
N GLN A 43 13.07 -37.32 -12.21
CA GLN A 43 13.34 -37.68 -13.61
C GLN A 43 12.81 -36.63 -14.62
N LEU A 44 12.10 -35.59 -14.15
CA LEU A 44 11.59 -34.54 -15.02
C LEU A 44 12.73 -33.80 -15.71
N ASN A 45 12.65 -33.70 -17.03
CA ASN A 45 13.51 -32.87 -17.85
C ASN A 45 12.76 -31.75 -18.59
N SER A 46 11.44 -31.86 -18.74
CA SER A 46 10.59 -30.84 -19.36
C SER A 46 9.35 -30.58 -18.51
N LEU A 47 9.14 -29.33 -18.10
CA LEU A 47 8.06 -28.92 -17.22
C LEU A 47 7.40 -27.65 -17.77
N PHE A 48 6.10 -27.75 -18.08
CA PHE A 48 5.28 -26.65 -18.59
C PHE A 48 4.21 -26.31 -17.55
N LEU A 49 4.37 -25.15 -16.91
CA LEU A 49 3.54 -24.61 -15.83
C LEU A 49 3.01 -23.22 -16.18
N ASN A 50 3.19 -22.77 -17.40
CA ASN A 50 2.74 -21.44 -17.85
C ASN A 50 1.23 -21.28 -17.67
N ASN A 51 0.79 -20.02 -17.36
CA ASN A 51 -0.60 -19.66 -17.17
C ASN A 51 -1.27 -20.53 -16.08
N ASN A 52 -0.78 -20.37 -14.86
CA ASN A 52 -1.30 -20.97 -13.62
C ASN A 52 -1.30 -19.91 -12.50
N GLN A 53 -1.38 -20.32 -11.24
CA GLN A 53 -1.45 -19.44 -10.06
C GLN A 53 -0.23 -19.62 -9.13
N LEU A 54 0.93 -20.00 -9.69
CA LEU A 54 2.12 -20.28 -8.90
C LEU A 54 2.74 -19.01 -8.30
N GLY A 55 3.23 -19.11 -7.08
CA GLY A 55 3.91 -18.06 -6.33
C GLY A 55 5.37 -18.39 -6.04
N ASN A 56 5.95 -17.62 -5.10
CA ASN A 56 7.36 -17.83 -4.72
C ASN A 56 7.59 -19.12 -3.95
N GLU A 57 6.58 -19.60 -3.23
CA GLU A 57 6.59 -20.84 -2.47
C GLU A 57 6.87 -22.08 -3.32
N ASP A 58 6.51 -22.01 -4.61
CA ASP A 58 6.71 -23.10 -5.57
C ASP A 58 8.13 -23.14 -6.15
N MET A 59 8.88 -22.04 -6.04
CA MET A 59 10.19 -21.91 -6.72
C MET A 59 11.25 -22.84 -6.12
N GLU A 60 11.20 -23.13 -4.82
CA GLU A 60 12.12 -24.09 -4.18
C GLU A 60 11.88 -25.52 -4.70
N VAL A 61 10.63 -25.90 -4.95
CA VAL A 61 10.28 -27.19 -5.56
C VAL A 61 10.89 -27.29 -6.94
N ILE A 62 10.72 -26.28 -7.77
CA ILE A 62 11.26 -26.23 -9.13
C ILE A 62 12.79 -26.26 -9.11
N GLY A 63 13.42 -25.45 -8.22
CA GLY A 63 14.88 -25.41 -8.06
C GLY A 63 15.47 -26.76 -7.66
N GLY A 64 14.71 -27.60 -6.97
CA GLY A 64 15.09 -29.00 -6.63
C GLY A 64 15.11 -29.97 -7.83
N LEU A 65 14.43 -29.63 -8.94
CA LEU A 65 14.33 -30.49 -10.13
C LEU A 65 15.52 -30.30 -11.06
N THR A 66 16.74 -30.55 -10.60
CA THR A 66 18.03 -30.23 -11.26
C THR A 66 18.29 -30.99 -12.58
N ASN A 67 17.39 -31.87 -13.01
CA ASN A 67 17.43 -32.52 -14.33
C ASN A 67 16.63 -31.77 -15.41
N LEU A 68 15.98 -30.65 -15.05
CA LEU A 68 15.24 -29.85 -16.03
C LEU A 68 16.16 -29.25 -17.09
N THR A 69 15.76 -29.38 -18.33
CA THR A 69 16.33 -28.75 -19.53
C THR A 69 15.34 -27.77 -20.15
N THR A 70 14.04 -27.97 -19.91
CA THR A 70 12.96 -27.09 -20.39
C THR A 70 12.03 -26.71 -19.25
N LEU A 71 11.80 -25.40 -19.06
CA LEU A 71 10.92 -24.87 -18.01
C LEU A 71 10.15 -23.64 -18.49
N PHE A 72 8.81 -23.74 -18.52
CA PHE A 72 7.94 -22.64 -18.89
C PHE A 72 7.07 -22.24 -17.69
N LEU A 73 7.28 -21.00 -17.19
CA LEU A 73 6.64 -20.40 -16.02
C LEU A 73 5.90 -19.10 -16.33
N SER A 74 5.80 -18.73 -17.61
CA SER A 74 5.14 -17.47 -17.99
C SER A 74 3.69 -17.40 -17.48
N GLN A 75 3.19 -16.18 -17.24
CA GLN A 75 1.82 -15.94 -16.78
C GLN A 75 1.49 -16.64 -15.45
N ASN A 76 2.30 -16.39 -14.43
CA ASN A 76 2.09 -16.77 -13.03
C ASN A 76 2.23 -15.53 -12.11
N HIS A 77 2.49 -15.74 -10.82
CA HIS A 77 2.58 -14.68 -9.80
C HIS A 77 3.96 -14.60 -9.13
N ILE A 78 5.01 -14.98 -9.84
CA ILE A 78 6.36 -15.18 -9.32
C ILE A 78 7.08 -13.83 -9.23
N THR A 79 7.62 -13.50 -8.05
CA THR A 79 8.42 -12.30 -7.80
C THR A 79 9.86 -12.59 -7.39
N ASP A 80 10.20 -13.86 -7.15
CA ASP A 80 11.53 -14.29 -6.74
C ASP A 80 11.94 -15.55 -7.49
N ILE A 81 12.97 -15.45 -8.32
CA ILE A 81 13.47 -16.55 -9.14
C ILE A 81 14.86 -17.05 -8.70
N ARG A 82 15.35 -16.65 -7.52
CA ARG A 82 16.64 -17.11 -6.98
C ARG A 82 16.78 -18.63 -6.95
N PRO A 83 15.76 -19.42 -6.55
CA PRO A 83 15.90 -20.88 -6.51
C PRO A 83 16.21 -21.52 -7.85
N LEU A 84 15.88 -20.86 -8.95
CA LEU A 84 16.16 -21.37 -10.32
C LEU A 84 17.65 -21.34 -10.69
N ALA A 85 18.51 -20.69 -9.88
CA ALA A 85 19.96 -20.65 -10.10
C ALA A 85 20.60 -22.06 -10.07
N SER A 86 19.97 -23.03 -9.41
CA SER A 86 20.42 -24.44 -9.36
C SER A 86 20.26 -25.19 -10.68
N LEU A 87 19.46 -24.70 -11.63
CA LEU A 87 19.07 -25.38 -12.87
C LEU A 87 20.11 -25.24 -13.96
N SER A 88 21.30 -25.78 -13.74
CA SER A 88 22.46 -25.64 -14.62
C SER A 88 22.35 -26.35 -16.00
N LYS A 89 21.35 -27.24 -16.17
CA LYS A 89 21.10 -27.98 -17.41
C LYS A 89 20.09 -27.32 -18.34
N MET A 90 19.62 -26.11 -17.99
CA MET A 90 18.53 -25.46 -18.72
C MET A 90 18.96 -25.08 -20.12
N ASP A 91 18.18 -25.48 -21.14
CA ASP A 91 18.39 -25.18 -22.56
C ASP A 91 17.27 -24.30 -23.12
N SER A 92 16.08 -24.34 -22.51
CA SER A 92 14.91 -23.55 -22.91
C SER A 92 14.10 -23.11 -21.70
N ALA A 93 13.84 -21.81 -21.59
CA ALA A 93 13.10 -21.26 -20.45
C ALA A 93 12.19 -20.09 -20.88
N ASP A 94 11.03 -19.95 -20.21
CA ASP A 94 10.16 -18.79 -20.33
C ASP A 94 9.64 -18.37 -18.95
N PHE A 95 10.04 -17.18 -18.50
CA PHE A 95 9.66 -16.59 -17.21
C PHE A 95 8.84 -15.29 -17.38
N ALA A 96 8.35 -15.03 -18.58
CA ALA A 96 7.73 -13.76 -18.93
C ALA A 96 6.32 -13.58 -18.35
N ASN A 97 5.84 -12.34 -18.39
CA ASN A 97 4.45 -11.97 -18.16
C ASN A 97 3.88 -12.34 -16.78
N GLN A 98 4.68 -12.21 -15.73
CA GLN A 98 4.18 -12.38 -14.37
C GLN A 98 3.16 -11.28 -14.02
N VAL A 99 2.04 -11.64 -13.37
CA VAL A 99 1.01 -10.67 -12.96
C VAL A 99 0.76 -10.77 -11.47
N ILE A 100 1.21 -9.79 -10.71
CA ILE A 100 1.13 -9.77 -9.25
C ILE A 100 0.17 -8.69 -8.81
N LYS A 101 -1.00 -9.09 -8.31
CA LYS A 101 -1.95 -8.18 -7.67
C LYS A 101 -1.77 -8.24 -6.16
N LYS A 102 -1.28 -7.14 -5.57
CA LYS A 102 -1.12 -7.03 -4.11
C LYS A 102 -2.47 -6.86 -3.42
N PRO A 103 -2.60 -7.18 -2.13
CA PRO A 103 -3.77 -6.82 -1.33
C PRO A 103 -4.05 -5.32 -1.42
N ALA A 104 -5.33 -4.93 -1.45
CA ALA A 104 -5.72 -3.52 -1.45
C ALA A 104 -5.26 -2.84 -0.15
N ARG A 105 -4.92 -1.56 -0.24
CA ARG A 105 -4.58 -0.71 0.90
C ARG A 105 -5.26 0.65 0.74
N ASN A 106 -5.42 1.38 1.84
CA ASN A 106 -6.03 2.70 1.76
C ASN A 106 -5.20 3.64 0.88
N PHE A 107 -5.90 4.49 0.12
CA PHE A 107 -5.25 5.56 -0.61
C PHE A 107 -4.55 6.50 0.37
N SER A 108 -3.39 6.98 -0.03
CA SER A 108 -2.71 8.10 0.61
C SER A 108 -2.12 8.99 -0.48
N LYS A 109 -2.11 10.29 -0.25
CA LYS A 109 -1.52 11.29 -1.18
C LYS A 109 -0.04 11.03 -1.45
N THR A 110 0.63 10.37 -0.50
CA THR A 110 1.99 9.85 -0.65
C THR A 110 1.99 8.35 -0.39
N LEU A 111 2.33 7.57 -1.37
CA LEU A 111 2.33 6.11 -1.30
C LEU A 111 3.73 5.56 -1.57
N SER A 112 4.17 4.66 -0.71
CA SER A 112 5.42 3.91 -0.89
C SER A 112 5.13 2.40 -0.88
N VAL A 113 5.57 1.70 -1.92
CA VAL A 113 5.37 0.26 -2.09
C VAL A 113 6.73 -0.42 -2.29
N PRO A 114 7.12 -1.38 -1.44
CA PRO A 114 8.38 -2.06 -1.60
C PRO A 114 8.40 -2.89 -2.90
N ASN A 115 9.49 -2.76 -3.64
CA ASN A 115 9.82 -3.60 -4.78
C ASN A 115 10.50 -4.87 -4.26
N ASN A 116 9.82 -6.00 -4.39
CA ASN A 116 10.31 -7.31 -3.95
C ASN A 116 10.63 -8.23 -5.15
N ILE A 117 10.82 -7.65 -6.35
CA ILE A 117 11.16 -8.45 -7.54
C ILE A 117 12.63 -8.82 -7.47
N THR A 118 12.91 -10.09 -7.29
CA THR A 118 14.27 -10.59 -7.10
C THR A 118 14.68 -11.46 -8.29
N SER A 119 15.81 -11.10 -8.88
CA SER A 119 16.44 -11.82 -9.99
C SER A 119 17.12 -13.12 -9.52
N ILE A 120 17.56 -13.92 -10.46
CA ILE A 120 18.22 -15.20 -10.21
C ILE A 120 19.54 -15.07 -9.41
N ASP A 121 20.21 -13.92 -9.51
CA ASP A 121 21.44 -13.59 -8.78
C ASP A 121 21.19 -12.95 -7.40
N GLY A 122 19.92 -12.79 -7.00
CA GLY A 122 19.51 -12.20 -5.73
C GLY A 122 19.42 -10.68 -5.74
N THR A 123 19.69 -10.01 -6.85
CA THR A 123 19.52 -8.57 -6.98
C THR A 123 18.07 -8.18 -7.20
N LEU A 124 17.68 -6.97 -6.75
CA LEU A 124 16.36 -6.42 -7.04
C LEU A 124 16.28 -5.98 -8.51
N VAL A 125 15.23 -6.41 -9.19
CA VAL A 125 14.95 -5.98 -10.56
C VAL A 125 14.40 -4.57 -10.56
N THR A 126 15.09 -3.62 -11.16
CA THR A 126 14.64 -2.22 -11.26
C THR A 126 13.34 -2.12 -12.07
N PRO A 127 12.33 -1.39 -11.60
CA PRO A 127 11.12 -1.10 -12.36
C PRO A 127 11.43 -0.46 -13.71
N LYS A 128 10.74 -0.92 -14.76
CA LYS A 128 10.92 -0.41 -16.14
C LYS A 128 10.00 0.77 -16.43
N THR A 129 8.72 0.65 -16.04
CA THR A 129 7.73 1.72 -16.15
C THR A 129 6.96 1.80 -14.85
N ILE A 130 6.61 3.01 -14.44
CA ILE A 130 5.83 3.28 -13.23
C ILE A 130 4.67 4.19 -13.63
N SER A 131 3.44 3.82 -13.24
CA SER A 131 2.24 4.60 -13.54
C SER A 131 2.21 5.93 -12.78
N ASN A 132 1.37 6.86 -13.23
CA ASN A 132 1.01 8.07 -12.48
C ASN A 132 2.23 8.87 -12.00
N ASN A 133 3.26 9.00 -12.85
CA ASN A 133 4.51 9.71 -12.57
C ASN A 133 5.24 9.27 -11.27
N GLY A 134 5.02 8.03 -10.85
CA GLY A 134 5.75 7.45 -9.72
C GLY A 134 7.24 7.34 -9.99
N THR A 135 8.03 7.26 -8.93
CA THR A 135 9.49 7.19 -8.95
C THR A 135 9.99 5.93 -8.28
N TYR A 136 11.21 5.53 -8.57
CA TYR A 136 11.88 4.42 -7.87
C TYR A 136 13.07 4.96 -7.07
N ASP A 137 13.01 4.76 -5.76
CA ASP A 137 14.11 4.97 -4.84
C ASP A 137 14.29 3.69 -4.02
N ALA A 138 15.30 2.92 -4.41
CA ALA A 138 15.46 1.54 -3.95
C ALA A 138 15.47 1.42 -2.42
N PRO A 139 14.71 0.47 -1.85
CA PRO A 139 13.96 -0.58 -2.54
C PRO A 139 12.50 -0.22 -2.88
N ASN A 140 12.08 1.04 -2.77
CA ASN A 140 10.69 1.44 -2.85
C ASN A 140 10.31 2.08 -4.18
N VAL A 141 9.09 1.81 -4.63
CA VAL A 141 8.39 2.56 -5.68
C VAL A 141 7.44 3.54 -4.99
N ASN A 142 7.55 4.82 -5.32
CA ASN A 142 6.89 5.91 -4.63
C ASN A 142 5.96 6.66 -5.58
N TRP A 143 4.81 7.08 -5.08
CA TRP A 143 3.86 7.94 -5.78
C TRP A 143 3.49 9.13 -4.91
N SER A 144 3.23 10.26 -5.57
CA SER A 144 2.61 11.44 -4.96
C SER A 144 1.45 11.86 -5.86
N SER A 145 0.23 11.84 -5.34
CA SER A 145 -0.97 12.23 -6.09
C SER A 145 -1.91 13.03 -5.19
N PRO A 146 -2.34 14.22 -5.63
CA PRO A 146 -3.28 15.04 -4.86
C PRO A 146 -4.71 14.47 -4.90
N SER A 147 -5.01 13.56 -5.84
CA SER A 147 -6.33 12.99 -6.07
C SER A 147 -6.27 11.48 -6.01
N TYR A 148 -7.39 10.87 -5.59
CA TYR A 148 -7.57 9.43 -5.52
C TYR A 148 -7.25 8.73 -6.86
N LEU A 149 -6.56 7.60 -6.71
CA LEU A 149 -6.29 6.65 -7.78
C LEU A 149 -6.79 5.27 -7.34
N PRO A 150 -7.56 4.54 -8.17
CA PRO A 150 -8.07 3.21 -7.79
C PRO A 150 -6.98 2.15 -7.70
N GLU A 151 -5.86 2.38 -8.36
CA GLU A 151 -4.67 1.54 -8.31
C GLU A 151 -3.44 2.31 -8.79
N VAL A 152 -2.26 1.83 -8.39
CA VAL A 152 -0.99 2.18 -9.01
C VAL A 152 -0.27 0.90 -9.46
N ARG A 153 0.59 1.02 -10.48
CA ARG A 153 1.27 -0.13 -11.04
C ARG A 153 2.68 0.19 -11.50
N TYR A 154 3.53 -0.83 -11.55
CA TYR A 154 4.81 -0.76 -12.23
C TYR A 154 5.11 -2.07 -12.94
N THR A 155 5.88 -1.99 -14.03
CA THR A 155 6.36 -3.15 -14.76
C THR A 155 7.84 -3.37 -14.46
N PHE A 156 8.28 -4.61 -14.68
CA PHE A 156 9.70 -4.95 -14.63
C PHE A 156 10.10 -5.78 -15.83
N LYS A 157 11.37 -5.69 -16.18
CA LYS A 157 11.99 -6.52 -17.23
C LYS A 157 13.48 -6.69 -16.94
N GLN A 158 13.92 -7.92 -16.91
CA GLN A 158 15.33 -8.30 -16.89
C GLN A 158 15.54 -9.57 -17.71
N ASP A 159 16.58 -9.61 -18.51
CA ASP A 159 17.00 -10.85 -19.15
C ASP A 159 17.91 -11.60 -18.18
N VAL A 160 17.61 -12.87 -17.92
CA VAL A 160 18.27 -13.72 -16.93
C VAL A 160 18.85 -14.94 -17.61
N ALA A 161 20.11 -15.24 -17.30
CA ALA A 161 20.79 -16.43 -17.77
C ALA A 161 20.55 -17.59 -16.80
N VAL A 162 20.13 -18.75 -17.32
CA VAL A 162 19.97 -19.99 -16.56
C VAL A 162 20.39 -21.16 -17.40
N GLY A 163 21.33 -21.99 -16.91
CA GLY A 163 21.96 -23.02 -17.72
C GLY A 163 22.65 -22.44 -18.97
N SER A 164 22.31 -22.93 -20.15
CA SER A 164 22.83 -22.47 -21.44
C SER A 164 21.93 -21.44 -22.14
N THR A 165 20.76 -21.09 -21.55
CA THR A 165 19.77 -20.21 -22.19
C THR A 165 19.64 -18.87 -21.46
N THR A 166 19.04 -17.92 -22.15
CA THR A 166 18.63 -16.64 -21.57
C THR A 166 17.12 -16.48 -21.73
N SER A 167 16.42 -16.13 -20.64
CA SER A 167 14.98 -15.89 -20.64
C SER A 167 14.68 -14.47 -20.18
N SER A 168 13.64 -13.87 -20.75
CA SER A 168 13.15 -12.59 -20.26
C SER A 168 12.25 -12.81 -19.04
N TYR A 169 12.68 -12.30 -17.88
CA TYR A 169 11.87 -12.23 -16.67
C TYR A 169 11.14 -10.89 -16.65
N THR A 170 9.85 -10.93 -16.91
CA THR A 170 9.01 -9.72 -17.05
C THR A 170 7.69 -9.85 -16.30
N GLY A 171 7.13 -8.72 -15.91
CA GLY A 171 5.82 -8.73 -15.29
C GLY A 171 5.30 -7.35 -14.92
N ILE A 172 4.16 -7.36 -14.26
CA ILE A 172 3.48 -6.19 -13.74
C ILE A 172 3.07 -6.41 -12.29
N ILE A 173 3.33 -5.40 -11.46
CA ILE A 173 2.83 -5.30 -10.10
C ILE A 173 1.69 -4.32 -10.10
N ILE A 174 0.56 -4.74 -9.54
CA ILE A 174 -0.65 -3.93 -9.37
C ILE A 174 -0.91 -3.78 -7.88
N GLN A 175 -0.94 -2.54 -7.39
CA GLN A 175 -1.34 -2.19 -6.04
C GLN A 175 -2.71 -1.51 -6.09
N PRO A 176 -3.80 -2.23 -5.78
CA PRO A 176 -5.13 -1.64 -5.64
C PRO A 176 -5.19 -0.72 -4.43
N LEU A 177 -5.99 0.35 -4.53
CA LEU A 177 -6.19 1.33 -3.48
C LEU A 177 -7.68 1.46 -3.18
N ASN A 178 -8.02 1.44 -1.89
CA ASN A 178 -9.37 1.73 -1.44
C ASN A 178 -9.62 3.23 -1.58
N GLU A 179 -10.85 3.59 -1.90
CA GLU A 179 -11.29 4.99 -1.94
C GLU A 179 -11.21 5.59 -0.53
N PRO A 180 -10.71 6.85 -0.39
CA PRO A 180 -10.73 7.53 0.91
C PRO A 180 -12.16 7.75 1.38
N VAL A 181 -12.35 7.77 2.69
CA VAL A 181 -13.66 7.94 3.32
C VAL A 181 -13.83 9.38 3.78
N ASP A 182 -15.05 9.89 3.68
CA ASP A 182 -15.42 11.18 4.22
C ASP A 182 -15.83 11.06 5.69
N TYR A 183 -15.34 11.97 6.53
CA TYR A 183 -15.65 12.06 7.95
C TYR A 183 -16.16 13.46 8.30
N ASN A 184 -16.89 13.57 9.40
CA ASN A 184 -17.40 14.85 9.89
C ASN A 184 -16.45 15.48 10.89
N VAL A 185 -16.13 16.76 10.70
CA VAL A 185 -15.57 17.61 11.74
C VAL A 185 -16.68 18.49 12.30
N THR A 186 -16.92 18.39 13.60
CA THR A 186 -17.92 19.14 14.35
C THR A 186 -17.24 20.25 15.15
N PHE A 187 -17.65 21.48 14.94
CA PHE A 187 -17.17 22.65 15.68
C PHE A 187 -18.14 22.94 16.83
N ASN A 188 -17.63 22.95 18.06
CA ASN A 188 -18.43 23.12 19.28
C ASN A 188 -18.06 24.44 19.98
N ILE A 189 -19.08 25.19 20.39
CA ILE A 189 -18.93 26.42 21.17
C ILE A 189 -19.78 26.29 22.45
N ASP A 190 -19.16 26.29 23.62
CA ASP A 190 -19.80 26.20 24.92
C ASP A 190 -20.82 25.01 25.00
N GLY A 191 -20.43 23.83 24.52
CA GLY A 191 -21.28 22.63 24.53
C GLY A 191 -22.29 22.53 23.39
N ASN A 192 -22.34 23.53 22.48
CA ASN A 192 -23.30 23.54 21.38
C ASN A 192 -22.56 23.37 20.04
N THR A 193 -23.10 22.56 19.14
CA THR A 193 -22.60 22.45 17.76
C THR A 193 -22.88 23.74 17.00
N SER A 194 -21.85 24.39 16.51
CA SER A 194 -21.95 25.61 15.69
C SER A 194 -21.92 25.32 14.20
N GLU A 195 -21.11 24.35 13.77
CA GLU A 195 -20.94 23.98 12.38
C GLU A 195 -20.50 22.51 12.29
N VAL A 196 -20.90 21.83 11.21
CA VAL A 196 -20.38 20.51 10.82
C VAL A 196 -19.89 20.59 9.37
N LYS A 197 -18.66 20.16 9.12
CA LYS A 197 -18.10 20.04 7.77
C LYS A 197 -17.79 18.58 7.49
N THR A 198 -18.11 18.12 6.29
CA THR A 198 -17.66 16.81 5.80
C THR A 198 -16.34 17.01 5.07
N VAL A 199 -15.32 16.24 5.45
CA VAL A 199 -13.95 16.36 4.93
C VAL A 199 -13.41 14.97 4.65
N THR A 200 -12.79 14.80 3.48
CA THR A 200 -12.16 13.54 3.08
C THR A 200 -10.92 13.27 3.96
N GLU A 201 -10.71 12.01 4.32
CA GLU A 201 -9.52 11.53 5.03
C GLU A 201 -8.23 12.08 4.38
N GLU A 202 -7.27 12.52 5.20
CA GLU A 202 -6.02 13.17 4.80
C GLU A 202 -6.15 14.56 4.13
N ASP A 203 -7.34 15.09 3.89
CA ASP A 203 -7.50 16.48 3.45
C ASP A 203 -7.35 17.45 4.62
N LEU A 204 -6.88 18.68 4.32
CA LEU A 204 -6.85 19.76 5.30
C LEU A 204 -8.27 20.14 5.70
N ILE A 205 -8.49 20.29 7.00
CA ILE A 205 -9.79 20.76 7.50
C ILE A 205 -9.92 22.26 7.21
N PRO A 206 -10.97 22.70 6.46
CA PRO A 206 -11.19 24.11 6.22
C PRO A 206 -11.52 24.86 7.53
N GLU A 207 -10.73 25.89 7.84
CA GLU A 207 -10.95 26.71 9.04
C GLU A 207 -12.35 27.34 9.03
N PRO A 208 -13.14 27.24 10.12
CA PRO A 208 -14.41 27.94 10.23
C PRO A 208 -14.20 29.42 10.58
N ALA A 209 -15.26 30.23 10.48
CA ALA A 209 -15.23 31.60 10.97
C ALA A 209 -14.97 31.63 12.49
N ASN A 210 -14.16 32.59 12.93
CA ASN A 210 -13.89 32.77 14.36
C ASN A 210 -15.18 33.17 15.09
N PRO A 211 -15.58 32.43 16.13
CA PRO A 211 -16.75 32.78 16.92
C PRO A 211 -16.49 34.03 17.78
N THR A 212 -17.56 34.75 18.09
CA THR A 212 -17.50 35.92 18.97
C THR A 212 -18.28 35.62 20.25
N LYS A 213 -17.72 36.02 21.40
CA LYS A 213 -18.35 35.91 22.71
C LYS A 213 -18.12 37.22 23.47
N GLN A 214 -19.22 37.86 23.93
CA GLN A 214 -19.14 39.16 24.60
C GLN A 214 -18.28 39.05 25.87
N GLY A 215 -17.30 39.94 26.02
CA GLY A 215 -16.38 39.97 27.14
C GLY A 215 -15.27 38.94 27.13
N TYR A 216 -15.12 38.19 26.02
CA TYR A 216 -14.09 37.18 25.83
C TYR A 216 -13.34 37.38 24.53
N THR A 217 -12.09 36.93 24.50
CA THR A 217 -11.26 36.84 23.31
C THR A 217 -11.17 35.38 22.86
N PHE A 218 -11.38 35.10 21.58
CA PHE A 218 -11.24 33.78 21.01
C PHE A 218 -9.78 33.39 20.91
N ASP A 219 -9.39 32.25 21.53
CA ASP A 219 -8.00 31.76 21.57
C ASP A 219 -7.71 30.79 20.42
N GLY A 220 -8.73 30.13 19.90
CA GLY A 220 -8.61 29.15 18.82
C GLY A 220 -9.51 27.93 19.02
N TRP A 221 -9.39 27.01 18.06
CA TRP A 221 -10.03 25.71 18.11
C TRP A 221 -9.07 24.67 18.69
N TYR A 222 -9.57 23.80 19.58
CA TYR A 222 -8.79 22.80 20.31
C TYR A 222 -9.42 21.41 20.16
N ASP A 223 -8.61 20.35 20.30
CA ASP A 223 -9.03 18.94 20.20
C ASP A 223 -9.70 18.40 21.46
N ALA A 224 -9.86 19.22 22.51
CA ALA A 224 -10.57 18.89 23.74
C ALA A 224 -11.34 20.09 24.26
N GLU A 225 -12.45 19.86 24.98
CA GLU A 225 -13.30 20.90 25.55
C GLU A 225 -12.58 21.73 26.63
N THR A 226 -11.67 21.09 27.36
CA THR A 226 -10.81 21.76 28.36
C THR A 226 -9.36 21.28 28.19
N GLY A 227 -8.41 22.21 28.16
CA GLY A 227 -7.04 21.89 27.82
C GLY A 227 -6.89 21.48 26.36
N GLY A 228 -6.21 20.37 26.09
CA GLY A 228 -5.98 19.89 24.74
C GLY A 228 -4.94 20.67 23.96
N THR A 229 -4.83 20.36 22.67
CA THR A 229 -3.90 20.97 21.74
C THR A 229 -4.67 21.88 20.78
N LYS A 230 -4.15 23.10 20.58
CA LYS A 230 -4.70 24.02 19.58
C LYS A 230 -4.55 23.42 18.19
N TRP A 231 -5.65 23.40 17.43
CA TRP A 231 -5.65 22.88 16.06
C TRP A 231 -4.99 23.88 15.11
N ASP A 232 -4.10 23.35 14.28
CA ASP A 232 -3.44 24.12 13.23
C ASP A 232 -4.06 23.76 11.87
N PHE A 233 -4.91 24.63 11.33
CA PHE A 233 -5.59 24.42 10.05
C PHE A 233 -4.65 24.46 8.83
N THR A 234 -3.40 24.87 9.01
CA THR A 234 -2.42 24.89 7.90
C THR A 234 -1.77 23.53 7.69
N THR A 235 -1.80 22.66 8.69
CA THR A 235 -1.16 21.33 8.66
C THR A 235 -2.09 20.21 9.12
N GLY A 236 -3.17 20.54 9.85
CA GLY A 236 -4.12 19.58 10.44
C GLY A 236 -5.00 18.92 9.39
N GLN A 237 -4.76 17.63 9.17
CA GLN A 237 -5.51 16.80 8.22
C GLN A 237 -6.63 16.04 8.93
N MET A 238 -7.70 15.71 8.16
CA MET A 238 -8.81 14.90 8.65
C MET A 238 -8.33 13.48 8.99
N PRO A 239 -8.51 13.02 10.24
CA PRO A 239 -8.17 11.65 10.62
C PRO A 239 -9.18 10.64 10.05
N ALA A 240 -8.86 9.34 10.14
CA ALA A 240 -9.75 8.25 9.74
C ALA A 240 -10.92 8.00 10.73
N ASN A 241 -11.50 9.07 11.25
CA ASN A 241 -12.68 9.08 12.14
C ASN A 241 -13.26 10.49 12.23
N ASP A 242 -14.52 10.58 12.67
CA ASP A 242 -15.13 11.87 13.00
C ASP A 242 -14.32 12.61 14.06
N LEU A 243 -14.23 13.94 13.93
CA LEU A 243 -13.45 14.82 14.78
C LEU A 243 -14.36 15.88 15.41
N MET A 244 -14.08 16.24 16.66
CA MET A 244 -14.73 17.36 17.33
C MET A 244 -13.69 18.38 17.75
N LEU A 245 -13.90 19.65 17.38
CA LEU A 245 -13.05 20.77 17.75
C LEU A 245 -13.85 21.76 18.59
N TYR A 246 -13.24 22.26 19.66
CA TYR A 246 -13.86 23.09 20.68
C TYR A 246 -13.28 24.50 20.63
N ALA A 247 -14.15 25.52 20.65
CA ALA A 247 -13.75 26.90 20.77
C ALA A 247 -13.28 27.21 22.21
N HIS A 248 -12.04 27.67 22.35
CA HIS A 248 -11.54 28.20 23.62
C HIS A 248 -11.55 29.70 23.64
N PHE A 249 -11.82 30.28 24.81
CA PHE A 249 -11.91 31.72 25.03
C PHE A 249 -11.23 32.11 26.32
N SER A 250 -10.50 33.24 26.27
CA SER A 250 -9.98 33.93 27.45
C SER A 250 -10.88 35.10 27.84
N VAL A 251 -11.17 35.24 29.12
CA VAL A 251 -11.98 36.34 29.64
C VAL A 251 -11.18 37.64 29.53
N ASN A 252 -11.85 38.70 29.03
CA ASN A 252 -11.25 40.01 28.92
C ASN A 252 -11.14 40.71 30.26
N SER A 253 -10.10 41.48 30.49
CA SER A 253 -9.99 42.42 31.60
C SER A 253 -9.99 43.85 31.08
N TYR A 254 -10.65 44.72 31.86
CA TYR A 254 -10.83 46.13 31.55
C TYR A 254 -10.27 46.99 32.66
N GLN A 255 -9.72 48.17 32.32
CA GLN A 255 -9.31 49.12 33.31
C GLN A 255 -10.50 50.02 33.65
N VAL A 256 -10.86 50.04 34.91
CA VAL A 256 -11.90 50.93 35.48
C VAL A 256 -11.18 52.05 36.23
N ASN A 257 -11.49 53.29 35.85
CA ASN A 257 -10.91 54.48 36.48
C ASN A 257 -11.94 55.10 37.39
N PHE A 258 -11.64 55.19 38.68
CA PHE A 258 -12.42 55.91 39.68
C PHE A 258 -11.80 57.27 39.91
N ASP A 259 -12.59 58.33 39.76
CA ASP A 259 -12.22 59.70 40.13
C ASP A 259 -12.92 60.05 41.44
N ILE A 260 -12.16 60.21 42.51
CA ILE A 260 -12.67 60.60 43.81
C ILE A 260 -11.95 61.90 44.20
N ASP A 261 -12.69 63.00 44.11
CA ASP A 261 -12.19 64.34 44.45
C ASP A 261 -10.87 64.73 43.73
N GLY A 262 -10.72 64.35 42.46
CA GLY A 262 -9.55 64.61 41.63
C GLY A 262 -8.42 63.61 41.80
N ALA A 263 -8.55 62.58 42.64
CA ALA A 263 -7.62 61.46 42.73
C ALA A 263 -8.13 60.29 41.86
N VAL A 264 -7.36 59.95 40.81
CA VAL A 264 -7.68 58.85 39.90
C VAL A 264 -7.08 57.55 40.43
N MET A 265 -7.93 56.58 40.73
CA MET A 265 -7.53 55.19 41.02
C MET A 265 -7.92 54.32 39.87
N ASN A 266 -7.00 53.44 39.46
CA ASN A 266 -7.18 52.49 38.35
C ASN A 266 -7.23 51.08 38.90
N GLU A 267 -8.25 50.30 38.48
CA GLU A 267 -8.40 48.88 38.83
C GLU A 267 -8.62 48.03 37.57
N ALA A 268 -7.92 46.92 37.46
CA ALA A 268 -8.14 45.96 36.41
C ALA A 268 -9.28 45.00 36.84
N VAL A 269 -10.38 45.03 36.10
CA VAL A 269 -11.57 44.24 36.37
C VAL A 269 -11.79 43.23 35.26
N VAL A 270 -11.92 41.96 35.63
CA VAL A 270 -12.25 40.88 34.69
C VAL A 270 -13.74 40.98 34.31
N TYR A 271 -14.07 40.75 33.05
CA TYR A 271 -15.47 40.76 32.60
C TYR A 271 -16.35 39.84 33.45
N ASP A 272 -17.57 40.26 33.71
CA ASP A 272 -18.58 39.55 34.51
C ASP A 272 -18.23 39.32 36.00
N THR A 273 -17.23 40.05 36.52
CA THR A 273 -17.00 40.14 37.99
C THR A 273 -17.70 41.36 38.56
N LEU A 274 -18.24 41.22 39.81
CA LEU A 274 -18.77 42.36 40.56
C LEU A 274 -17.62 43.31 40.97
N LEU A 275 -17.85 44.60 40.81
CA LEU A 275 -17.00 45.67 41.31
C LEU A 275 -17.14 45.81 42.84
#